data_393a589443f989763f73aafcd5eec28f
#
_entry.id   393a589443f989763f73aafcd5eec28f
#
_cell.length_a   1.000
_cell.length_b   1.000
_cell.length_c   1.000
_cell.angle_alpha   90.00
_cell.angle_beta   90.00
_cell.angle_gamma   90.00
#
_symmetry.space_group_name_H-M   'P 1'
#
loop_
_entity.id
_entity.type
_entity.pdbx_description
1 polymer ?
#
loop_
_entity_poly.entity_id
_entity_poly.type
_entity_poly.pdbx_seq_one_letter_code
_entity_poly.pdbx_strand_id
1 'polypeptide(L)'
;MKDIRFINDSKTTYINEERVMDGNITHTVPVIRCAAYRDEKWISHGFSTRLGGVSAGIYGSLNLSFSQGDDEKLVRKNHGIMAAALGVEPDRLVYSHQTHTTNVLRVTEEHAGMGIT
;
A
#
# COMPACT_ATOMS: atom_id res chain seq x y z
N MET A 1 8.13 -8.60 16.29
CA MET A 1 7.40 -7.84 16.13
C MET A 1 6.22 -8.10 16.58
N LYS A 2 5.56 -7.71 16.87
CA LYS A 2 4.56 -7.87 17.31
C LYS A 2 3.49 -8.07 16.60
N ASP A 3 2.71 -8.44 16.75
CA ASP A 3 1.68 -8.79 16.31
C ASP A 3 0.85 -7.75 15.95
N ILE A 4 0.43 -7.64 14.97
CA ILE A 4 -0.25 -6.65 14.54
C ILE A 4 -1.58 -6.90 14.58
N ARG A 5 -2.08 -7.74 15.19
CA ARG A 5 -3.27 -8.10 15.13
C ARG A 5 -4.09 -7.20 15.66
N PHE A 6 -4.11 -6.26 15.75
CA PHE A 6 -4.86 -5.44 16.13
C PHE A 6 -6.07 -5.67 16.16
N ILE A 7 -6.38 -6.33 16.08
CA ILE A 7 -7.45 -6.52 16.25
C ILE A 7 -8.41 -5.94 15.79
N ASN A 8 -8.52 -5.59 15.41
CA ASN A 8 -9.23 -5.12 14.83
C ASN A 8 -10.34 -5.39 14.46
N ASP A 9 -10.87 -5.93 14.72
CA ASP A 9 -11.96 -6.26 14.32
C ASP A 9 -12.96 -5.36 14.47
N SER A 10 -12.88 -4.27 14.32
CA SER A 10 -13.95 -3.46 14.44
C SER A 10 -14.96 -3.71 13.38
N LYS A 11 -16.10 -3.12 13.50
CA LYS A 11 -17.10 -3.22 12.47
C LYS A 11 -16.76 -2.39 11.25
N THR A 12 -15.79 -1.49 11.37
CA THR A 12 -15.44 -0.59 10.27
C THR A 12 -14.18 -1.00 9.56
N THR A 13 -13.23 -1.62 10.24
CA THR A 13 -11.97 -1.99 9.63
C THR A 13 -11.54 -3.38 10.08
N TYR A 14 -10.68 -3.99 9.30
CA TYR A 14 -10.03 -5.24 9.67
C TYR A 14 -8.64 -5.27 9.04
N ILE A 15 -7.80 -6.20 9.45
CA ILE A 15 -6.45 -6.31 8.93
C ILE A 15 -6.26 -7.66 8.29
N ASN A 16 -5.73 -7.64 7.06
CA ASN A 16 -5.30 -8.85 6.40
C ASN A 16 -3.79 -8.84 6.34
N GLU A 17 -3.17 -9.99 6.51
CA GLU A 17 -1.74 -10.12 6.28
C GLU A 17 -1.57 -10.76 4.92
N GLU A 18 -1.20 -9.96 3.94
CA GLU A 18 -1.00 -10.44 2.59
C GLU A 18 0.43 -10.91 2.41
N ARG A 19 0.63 -12.00 1.69
CA ARG A 19 1.97 -12.51 1.44
C ARG A 19 2.35 -12.20 0.00
N VAL A 20 3.47 -11.52 -0.16
CA VAL A 20 3.98 -11.14 -1.46
C VAL A 20 5.31 -11.83 -1.67
N MET A 21 5.42 -12.58 -2.76
CA MET A 21 6.65 -13.28 -3.08
C MET A 21 7.55 -12.39 -3.92
N ASP A 22 8.85 -12.39 -3.59
CA ASP A 22 9.83 -11.65 -4.35
C ASP A 22 11.01 -12.61 -4.48
N GLY A 23 11.03 -13.38 -5.54
CA GLY A 23 12.00 -14.43 -5.71
C GLY A 23 11.81 -15.47 -4.62
N ASN A 24 12.84 -15.66 -3.78
CA ASN A 24 12.77 -16.60 -2.68
C ASN A 24 12.37 -15.94 -1.38
N ILE A 25 12.09 -14.66 -1.40
CA ILE A 25 11.74 -13.91 -0.20
C ILE A 25 10.25 -13.71 -0.15
N THR A 26 9.64 -13.95 1.00
CA THR A 26 8.24 -13.70 1.22
C THR A 26 8.11 -12.47 2.11
N HIS A 27 7.37 -11.46 1.63
CA HIS A 27 7.08 -10.30 2.44
C HIS A 27 5.68 -10.47 3.00
N THR A 28 5.52 -10.29 4.29
CA THR A 28 4.20 -10.27 4.92
C THR A 28 3.79 -8.83 5.07
N VAL A 29 2.72 -8.45 4.39
CA VAL A 29 2.30 -7.06 4.32
C VAL A 29 0.95 -6.92 5.01
N PRO A 30 0.91 -6.29 6.19
CA PRO A 30 -0.37 -6.03 6.83
C PRO A 30 -1.10 -4.93 6.08
N VAL A 31 -2.35 -5.14 5.76
CA VAL A 31 -3.16 -4.19 5.02
C VAL A 31 -4.43 -3.95 5.82
N ILE A 32 -4.72 -2.68 6.09
CA ILE A 32 -5.93 -2.29 6.81
C ILE A 32 -7.02 -2.06 5.78
N ARG A 33 -8.13 -2.74 5.93
CA ARG A 33 -9.20 -2.69 4.95
C ARG A 33 -10.49 -2.20 5.58
N CYS A 34 -11.37 -1.62 4.78
CA CYS A 34 -12.67 -1.17 5.23
C CYS A 34 -13.65 -2.33 5.16
N ALA A 35 -14.32 -2.61 6.25
CA ALA A 35 -15.28 -3.71 6.30
C ALA A 35 -16.44 -3.51 5.32
N ALA A 36 -16.79 -2.25 5.02
CA ALA A 36 -17.86 -1.95 4.09
C ALA A 36 -17.64 -2.51 2.69
N TYR A 37 -16.38 -2.72 2.29
CA TYR A 37 -16.08 -3.22 0.96
C TYR A 37 -15.66 -4.69 0.96
N ARG A 38 -15.82 -5.37 2.07
CA ARG A 38 -15.30 -6.74 2.21
C ARG A 38 -15.83 -7.68 1.12
N ASP A 39 -17.09 -7.57 0.77
CA ASP A 39 -17.71 -8.46 -0.20
C ASP A 39 -17.78 -7.87 -1.59
N GLU A 40 -17.19 -6.71 -1.83
CA GLU A 40 -17.23 -6.07 -3.14
C GLU A 40 -16.07 -6.55 -3.98
N LYS A 41 -16.34 -7.29 -5.02
CA LYS A 41 -15.28 -7.92 -5.81
C LYS A 41 -14.67 -7.02 -6.86
N TRP A 42 -15.29 -5.89 -7.14
CA TRP A 42 -14.81 -4.96 -8.15
C TRP A 42 -13.90 -3.87 -7.57
N ILE A 43 -13.72 -3.89 -6.23
CA ILE A 43 -12.86 -2.92 -5.57
C ILE A 43 -11.71 -3.64 -4.91
N SER A 44 -10.50 -3.18 -5.11
CA SER A 44 -9.37 -3.57 -4.28
C SER A 44 -8.89 -2.32 -3.56
N HIS A 45 -8.84 -2.38 -2.27
CA HIS A 45 -8.49 -1.22 -1.46
C HIS A 45 -7.68 -1.65 -0.24
N GLY A 46 -6.99 -0.70 0.35
CA GLY A 46 -6.29 -0.95 1.61
C GLY A 46 -5.41 0.20 1.99
N PHE A 47 -5.10 0.29 3.28
CA PHE A 47 -4.12 1.22 3.78
C PHE A 47 -2.90 0.41 4.19
N SER A 48 -1.74 0.83 3.76
CA SER A 48 -0.48 0.22 4.17
C SER A 48 -0.15 0.56 5.62
N THR A 49 0.70 -0.26 6.21
CA THR A 49 1.32 0.07 7.48
C THR A 49 2.80 0.26 7.19
N ARG A 50 3.62 0.44 8.20
CA ARG A 50 5.04 0.58 7.97
C ARG A 50 5.73 -0.75 7.70
N LEU A 51 5.04 -1.85 7.77
CA LEU A 51 5.65 -3.18 7.70
C LEU A 51 5.48 -3.83 6.34
N GLY A 52 6.40 -4.69 5.99
CA GLY A 52 6.29 -5.54 4.81
C GLY A 52 7.14 -5.14 3.62
N GLY A 53 7.96 -4.12 3.74
CA GLY A 53 8.78 -3.64 2.64
C GLY A 53 10.26 -3.94 2.78
N VAL A 54 11.08 -3.25 2.02
CA VAL A 54 12.53 -3.47 1.94
C VAL A 54 13.36 -2.31 2.47
N SER A 55 12.75 -1.21 2.87
CA SER A 55 13.49 -0.08 3.42
C SER A 55 13.97 -0.38 4.83
N ALA A 56 15.03 0.30 5.25
CA ALA A 56 15.66 0.05 6.53
C ALA A 56 15.78 1.33 7.36
N GLY A 57 16.16 1.18 8.59
CA GLY A 57 16.37 2.32 9.51
C GLY A 57 15.09 3.05 9.78
N ILE A 58 15.13 4.37 9.68
CA ILE A 58 13.96 5.20 9.95
C ILE A 58 12.86 4.99 8.91
N TYR A 59 13.19 4.41 7.75
CA TYR A 59 12.22 4.18 6.70
C TYR A 59 11.63 2.76 6.76
N GLY A 60 12.02 1.97 7.74
CA GLY A 60 11.64 0.56 7.78
C GLY A 60 10.20 0.32 8.12
N SER A 61 9.60 -0.45 7.27
CA SER A 61 10.18 -1.09 6.10
C SER A 61 9.43 -0.78 4.81
N LEU A 62 8.18 -0.40 4.85
CA LEU A 62 7.37 -0.18 3.65
C LEU A 62 7.21 1.32 3.40
N ASN A 63 8.31 2.03 3.24
CA ASN A 63 8.24 3.44 2.92
C ASN A 63 7.78 3.61 1.47
N LEU A 64 6.72 4.36 1.26
CA LEU A 64 6.14 4.60 -0.05
C LEU A 64 6.36 6.05 -0.53
N SER A 65 7.08 6.85 0.23
CA SER A 65 7.29 8.25 -0.11
C SER A 65 8.62 8.44 -0.80
N PHE A 66 8.60 9.09 -1.96
CA PHE A 66 9.82 9.41 -2.68
C PHE A 66 10.49 10.68 -2.16
N SER A 67 9.81 11.45 -1.30
CA SER A 67 10.30 12.75 -0.90
C SER A 67 10.92 12.80 0.50
N GLN A 68 11.13 11.66 1.14
CA GLN A 68 11.64 11.64 2.51
C GLN A 68 13.13 11.31 2.61
N GLY A 69 13.80 11.13 1.50
CA GLY A 69 15.25 10.89 1.52
C GLY A 69 15.66 9.42 1.43
N ASP A 70 14.74 8.52 1.27
CA ASP A 70 15.08 7.10 1.10
C ASP A 70 15.58 6.84 -0.32
N ASP A 71 16.25 5.71 -0.53
CA ASP A 71 16.72 5.30 -1.84
C ASP A 71 15.52 5.06 -2.74
N GLU A 72 15.49 5.73 -3.87
CA GLU A 72 14.37 5.63 -4.82
C GLU A 72 14.14 4.18 -5.26
N LYS A 73 15.17 3.38 -5.41
CA LYS A 73 15.02 2.00 -5.84
C LYS A 73 14.27 1.18 -4.79
N LEU A 74 14.53 1.43 -3.52
CA LEU A 74 13.84 0.75 -2.43
C LEU A 74 12.39 1.20 -2.37
N VAL A 75 12.15 2.50 -2.54
CA VAL A 75 10.79 3.02 -2.53
C VAL A 75 9.97 2.44 -3.68
N ARG A 76 10.57 2.34 -4.88
CA ARG A 76 9.88 1.73 -6.02
C ARG A 76 9.58 0.26 -5.76
N LYS A 77 10.49 -0.47 -5.13
CA LYS A 77 10.26 -1.86 -4.79
C LYS A 77 9.12 -1.99 -3.78
N ASN A 78 9.06 -1.08 -2.82
CA ASN A 78 7.97 -1.05 -1.85
C ASN A 78 6.62 -0.81 -2.54
N HIS A 79 6.57 0.07 -3.55
CA HIS A 79 5.35 0.28 -4.33
C HIS A 79 4.92 -1.00 -5.03
N GLY A 80 5.87 -1.75 -5.58
CA GLY A 80 5.57 -3.03 -6.21
C GLY A 80 5.03 -4.05 -5.22
N ILE A 81 5.59 -4.11 -4.03
CA ILE A 81 5.13 -5.00 -2.97
C ILE A 81 3.71 -4.64 -2.55
N MET A 82 3.44 -3.36 -2.35
CA MET A 82 2.10 -2.94 -1.94
C MET A 82 1.07 -3.18 -3.05
N ALA A 83 1.44 -2.93 -4.30
CA ALA A 83 0.56 -3.21 -5.43
C ALA A 83 0.22 -4.70 -5.50
N ALA A 84 1.21 -5.56 -5.30
CA ALA A 84 0.99 -7.00 -5.29
C ALA A 84 0.08 -7.40 -4.13
N ALA A 85 0.25 -6.79 -2.97
CA ALA A 85 -0.61 -7.06 -1.81
C ALA A 85 -2.06 -6.68 -2.09
N LEU A 86 -2.28 -5.65 -2.90
CA LEU A 86 -3.61 -5.24 -3.31
C LEU A 86 -4.12 -6.00 -4.54
N GLY A 87 -3.27 -6.79 -5.17
CA GLY A 87 -3.66 -7.57 -6.34
C GLY A 87 -3.73 -6.76 -7.62
N VAL A 88 -2.97 -5.68 -7.74
CA VAL A 88 -2.97 -4.82 -8.93
C VAL A 88 -1.57 -4.66 -9.46
N GLU A 89 -1.46 -4.29 -10.74
CA GLU A 89 -0.16 -4.03 -11.35
C GLU A 89 0.37 -2.67 -10.89
N PRO A 90 1.67 -2.55 -10.60
CA PRO A 90 2.22 -1.30 -10.09
C PRO A 90 2.01 -0.11 -11.00
N ASP A 91 2.03 -0.31 -12.33
CA ASP A 91 1.86 0.78 -13.27
C ASP A 91 0.40 1.19 -13.44
N ARG A 92 -0.50 0.56 -12.75
CA ARG A 92 -1.92 0.94 -12.78
C ARG A 92 -2.30 1.76 -11.55
N LEU A 93 -1.38 1.99 -10.63
CA LEU A 93 -1.65 2.79 -9.44
C LEU A 93 -1.65 4.27 -9.80
N VAL A 94 -2.45 5.04 -9.10
CA VAL A 94 -2.48 6.48 -9.23
C VAL A 94 -2.23 7.07 -7.85
N TYR A 95 -1.30 8.00 -7.76
CA TYR A 95 -0.95 8.64 -6.51
C TYR A 95 -1.29 10.11 -6.57
N SER A 96 -1.79 10.65 -5.49
CA SER A 96 -2.02 12.08 -5.39
C SER A 96 -0.90 12.73 -4.61
N HIS A 97 -0.68 14.00 -4.87
CA HIS A 97 0.19 14.81 -4.02
C HIS A 97 -0.73 15.50 -3.02
N GLN A 98 -0.68 15.05 -1.78
CA GLN A 98 -1.61 15.55 -0.80
C GLN A 98 -1.30 16.99 -0.41
N THR A 99 -2.28 17.86 -0.49
CA THR A 99 -2.12 19.28 -0.14
C THR A 99 -3.13 19.72 0.92
N HIS A 100 -3.85 18.79 1.52
CA HIS A 100 -4.83 19.07 2.58
C HIS A 100 -5.93 20.03 2.13
N THR A 101 -6.42 19.81 0.92
CA THR A 101 -7.51 20.62 0.37
C THR A 101 -8.76 19.75 0.23
N THR A 102 -9.82 20.34 -0.29
CA THR A 102 -11.06 19.62 -0.53
C THR A 102 -11.26 19.29 -1.99
N ASN A 103 -10.21 19.39 -2.79
CA ASN A 103 -10.30 19.09 -4.21
C ASN A 103 -10.55 17.61 -4.42
N VAL A 104 -11.43 17.30 -5.35
CA VAL A 104 -11.75 15.91 -5.67
C VAL A 104 -11.50 15.73 -7.15
N LEU A 105 -10.74 14.72 -7.51
CA LEU A 105 -10.49 14.40 -8.91
C LEU A 105 -11.05 13.03 -9.19
N ARG A 106 -11.87 12.93 -10.21
CA ARG A 106 -12.34 11.62 -10.63
C ARG A 106 -11.25 10.96 -11.46
N VAL A 107 -10.78 9.80 -11.03
CA VAL A 107 -9.70 9.10 -11.69
C VAL A 107 -10.28 8.12 -12.69
N THR A 108 -9.73 8.12 -13.90
CA THR A 108 -10.12 7.17 -14.94
C THR A 108 -8.90 6.39 -15.39
N GLU A 109 -9.09 5.48 -16.34
CA GLU A 109 -8.00 4.66 -16.82
C GLU A 109 -6.87 5.48 -17.44
N GLU A 110 -7.16 6.67 -17.94
CA GLU A 110 -6.12 7.55 -18.49
C GLU A 110 -5.11 7.97 -17.45
N HIS A 111 -5.45 7.93 -16.18
CA HIS A 111 -4.57 8.37 -15.11
C HIS A 111 -3.68 7.23 -14.59
N ALA A 112 -3.82 6.01 -15.11
CA ALA A 112 -3.05 4.87 -14.59
C ALA A 112 -1.55 5.17 -14.63
N GLY A 113 -0.89 4.97 -13.51
CA GLY A 113 0.55 5.22 -13.37
C GLY A 113 0.94 6.64 -13.04
N MET A 114 -0.01 7.58 -12.95
CA MET A 114 0.32 8.96 -12.66
C MET A 114 0.67 9.14 -11.20
N GLY A 115 1.55 10.07 -10.95
CA GLY A 115 1.92 10.46 -9.58
C GLY A 115 2.96 9.59 -8.92
N ILE A 116 3.52 8.62 -9.64
CA ILE A 116 4.45 7.71 -9.02
C ILE A 116 5.81 8.35 -8.86
N THR A 117 6.13 9.37 -9.54
CA THR A 117 7.40 10.10 -9.35
C THR A 117 7.20 11.59 -9.41
#